data_85bf201e72910cd4d1769ae50fd60ca2
#
_entry.id   85bf201e72910cd4d1769ae50fd60ca2
#
_cell.length_a   1.000
_cell.length_b   1.000
_cell.length_c   1.000
_cell.angle_alpha   90.00
_cell.angle_beta   90.00
_cell.angle_gamma   90.00
#
_symmetry.space_group_name_H-M   'P 1'
#
loop_
_entity.id
_entity.type
_entity.pdbx_description
1 polymer ?
#
loop_
_entity_poly.entity_id
_entity_poly.type
_entity_poly.pdbx_seq_one_letter_code
_entity_poly.pdbx_strand_id
1 'polypeptide(L)'
;MNNQTVMTDYLLAAIQGLKAAGAKRAVISPGSRSTPLALLLHRDPEITCTVAVDERSAAFFALGMSKVDLQPTILLCTSGTAAANYYPAVCEAEATNLPLIVLTADRPPELRGVGAPQAMDQQNLYASHVKKMVEMTVPENDPALLRYSFWQAATCTIEAQKQPKGPVQINLSLIHI
;
A
#
# COMPACT_ATOMS: atom_id res chain seq x y z
N MET A 1 20.76 -15.83 2.75
CA MET A 1 19.40 -15.95 2.17
C MET A 1 19.41 -15.32 0.78
N ASN A 2 18.60 -15.83 -0.15
CA ASN A 2 18.40 -15.21 -1.45
C ASN A 2 17.58 -13.91 -1.26
N ASN A 3 17.87 -12.86 -2.03
CA ASN A 3 17.14 -11.57 -1.99
C ASN A 3 15.61 -11.72 -2.13
N GLN A 4 15.16 -12.71 -2.93
CA GLN A 4 13.74 -13.02 -3.07
C GLN A 4 13.08 -13.46 -1.76
N THR A 5 13.76 -14.31 -0.98
CA THR A 5 13.28 -14.75 0.32
C THR A 5 13.20 -13.59 1.29
N VAL A 6 14.24 -12.76 1.35
CA VAL A 6 14.30 -11.57 2.22
C VAL A 6 13.15 -10.61 1.92
N MET A 7 12.91 -10.30 0.64
CA MET A 7 11.79 -9.47 0.23
C MET A 7 10.44 -10.11 0.57
N THR A 8 10.30 -11.41 0.33
CA THR A 8 9.05 -12.13 0.63
C THR A 8 8.72 -12.07 2.11
N ASP A 9 9.69 -12.34 2.99
CA ASP A 9 9.51 -12.34 4.44
C ASP A 9 9.14 -10.92 4.94
N TYR A 10 9.79 -9.90 4.39
CA TYR A 10 9.50 -8.50 4.71
C TYR A 10 8.07 -8.10 4.32
N LEU A 11 7.62 -8.48 3.13
CA LEU A 11 6.26 -8.20 2.64
C LEU A 11 5.21 -9.01 3.39
N LEU A 12 5.50 -10.26 3.74
CA LEU A 12 4.63 -11.07 4.59
C LEU A 12 4.46 -10.45 5.97
N ALA A 13 5.53 -9.93 6.57
CA ALA A 13 5.45 -9.22 7.84
C ALA A 13 4.53 -7.98 7.74
N ALA A 14 4.63 -7.20 6.65
CA ALA A 14 3.71 -6.07 6.41
C ALA A 14 2.26 -6.55 6.31
N ILE A 15 1.99 -7.59 5.52
CA ILE A 15 0.63 -8.14 5.36
C ILE A 15 0.07 -8.63 6.69
N GLN A 16 0.87 -9.29 7.51
CA GLN A 16 0.44 -9.71 8.85
C GLN A 16 0.12 -8.50 9.73
N GLY A 17 0.87 -7.40 9.61
CA GLY A 17 0.57 -6.15 10.31
C GLY A 17 -0.78 -5.55 9.87
N LEU A 18 -1.05 -5.49 8.56
CA LEU A 18 -2.33 -5.03 8.01
C LEU A 18 -3.50 -5.87 8.54
N LYS A 19 -3.36 -7.20 8.51
CA LYS A 19 -4.38 -8.15 9.00
C LYS A 19 -4.62 -8.01 10.49
N ALA A 20 -3.56 -7.98 11.30
CA ALA A 20 -3.65 -7.84 12.75
C ALA A 20 -4.39 -6.55 13.16
N ALA A 21 -4.33 -5.52 12.33
CA ALA A 21 -5.05 -4.26 12.51
C ALA A 21 -6.44 -4.22 11.82
N GLY A 22 -6.91 -5.34 11.26
CA GLY A 22 -8.28 -5.49 10.78
C GLY A 22 -8.50 -5.35 9.27
N ALA A 23 -7.45 -5.20 8.45
CA ALA A 23 -7.60 -5.20 7.00
C ALA A 23 -7.90 -6.62 6.49
N LYS A 24 -9.02 -6.82 5.79
CA LYS A 24 -9.50 -8.13 5.30
C LYS A 24 -9.80 -8.15 3.81
N ARG A 25 -9.58 -7.06 3.10
CA ARG A 25 -9.89 -6.96 1.67
C ARG A 25 -8.90 -6.05 0.96
N ALA A 26 -8.65 -6.35 -0.30
CA ALA A 26 -7.75 -5.58 -1.15
C ALA A 26 -8.33 -5.40 -2.56
N VAL A 27 -8.16 -4.22 -3.11
CA VAL A 27 -8.34 -3.93 -4.54
C VAL A 27 -6.97 -3.74 -5.15
N ILE A 28 -6.67 -4.51 -6.20
CA ILE A 28 -5.34 -4.60 -6.78
C ILE A 28 -5.39 -4.11 -8.23
N SER A 29 -4.63 -3.04 -8.52
CA SER A 29 -4.31 -2.66 -9.90
C SER A 29 -2.98 -3.33 -10.29
N PRO A 30 -3.01 -4.25 -11.29
CA PRO A 30 -1.85 -5.08 -11.62
C PRO A 30 -0.69 -4.26 -12.17
N GLY A 31 0.53 -4.61 -11.79
CA GLY A 31 1.73 -4.02 -12.35
C GLY A 31 2.99 -4.77 -11.92
N SER A 32 4.04 -4.70 -12.74
CA SER A 32 5.25 -5.51 -12.55
C SER A 32 5.86 -5.33 -11.15
N ARG A 33 6.03 -4.09 -10.69
CA ARG A 33 6.69 -3.82 -9.40
C ARG A 33 5.82 -4.21 -8.19
N SER A 34 4.52 -4.14 -8.32
CA SER A 34 3.60 -4.59 -7.25
C SER A 34 3.34 -6.10 -7.26
N THR A 35 3.80 -6.85 -8.26
CA THR A 35 3.54 -8.28 -8.42
C THR A 35 3.85 -9.11 -7.15
N PRO A 36 5.00 -8.96 -6.47
CA PRO A 36 5.28 -9.75 -5.28
C PRO A 36 4.21 -9.54 -4.20
N LEU A 37 3.87 -8.30 -3.92
CA LEU A 37 2.87 -7.95 -2.91
C LEU A 37 1.46 -8.39 -3.33
N ALA A 38 1.11 -8.21 -4.61
CA ALA A 38 -0.17 -8.65 -5.17
C ALA A 38 -0.39 -10.16 -5.03
N LEU A 39 0.65 -10.95 -5.34
CA LEU A 39 0.59 -12.41 -5.20
C LEU A 39 0.48 -12.86 -3.75
N LEU A 40 1.18 -12.21 -2.83
CA LEU A 40 1.11 -12.53 -1.41
C LEU A 40 -0.28 -12.19 -0.83
N LEU A 41 -0.84 -11.03 -1.16
CA LEU A 41 -2.21 -10.66 -0.77
C LEU A 41 -3.23 -11.65 -1.34
N HIS A 42 -3.10 -12.01 -2.63
CA HIS A 42 -4.04 -12.92 -3.29
C HIS A 42 -4.01 -14.34 -2.73
N ARG A 43 -2.85 -14.79 -2.25
CA ARG A 43 -2.67 -16.13 -1.65
C ARG A 43 -3.08 -16.21 -0.19
N ASP A 44 -3.25 -15.07 0.47
CA ASP A 44 -3.67 -15.06 1.87
C ASP A 44 -5.16 -15.37 1.99
N PRO A 45 -5.55 -16.47 2.67
CA PRO A 45 -6.95 -16.90 2.74
C PRO A 45 -7.85 -15.96 3.56
N GLU A 46 -7.27 -15.05 4.33
CA GLU A 46 -8.01 -14.09 5.16
C GLU A 46 -8.21 -12.74 4.46
N ILE A 47 -7.64 -12.55 3.24
CA ILE A 47 -7.80 -11.33 2.45
C ILE A 47 -8.60 -11.60 1.18
N THR A 48 -9.76 -11.00 1.07
CA THR A 48 -10.55 -11.03 -0.16
C THR A 48 -9.98 -10.03 -1.17
N CYS A 49 -9.47 -10.53 -2.31
CA CYS A 49 -8.87 -9.70 -3.35
C CYS A 49 -9.81 -9.50 -4.54
N THR A 50 -9.91 -8.26 -5.00
CA THR A 50 -10.54 -7.88 -6.27
C THR A 50 -9.48 -7.26 -7.18
N VAL A 51 -9.43 -7.67 -8.44
CA VAL A 51 -8.52 -7.09 -9.43
C VAL A 51 -9.28 -6.10 -10.30
N ALA A 52 -8.75 -4.89 -10.45
CA ALA A 52 -9.26 -3.85 -11.32
C ALA A 52 -8.10 -3.20 -12.09
N VAL A 53 -8.15 -3.26 -13.42
CA VAL A 53 -7.02 -2.86 -14.28
C VAL A 53 -6.81 -1.35 -14.28
N ASP A 54 -7.89 -0.57 -14.31
CA ASP A 54 -7.83 0.89 -14.27
C ASP A 54 -7.73 1.38 -12.82
N GLU A 55 -6.65 2.08 -12.49
CA GLU A 55 -6.35 2.52 -11.13
C GLU A 55 -7.41 3.48 -10.58
N ARG A 56 -7.89 4.42 -11.37
CA ARG A 56 -8.92 5.36 -10.92
C ARG A 56 -10.21 4.64 -10.54
N SER A 57 -10.64 3.71 -11.38
CA SER A 57 -11.82 2.88 -11.11
C SER A 57 -11.61 1.98 -9.88
N ALA A 58 -10.41 1.39 -9.76
CA ALA A 58 -10.03 0.58 -8.61
C ALA A 58 -10.14 1.37 -7.29
N ALA A 59 -9.65 2.62 -7.29
CA ALA A 59 -9.65 3.47 -6.12
C ALA A 59 -11.07 3.85 -5.67
N PHE A 60 -11.95 4.22 -6.59
CA PHE A 60 -13.36 4.50 -6.27
C PHE A 60 -14.12 3.23 -5.88
N PHE A 61 -13.79 2.07 -6.46
CA PHE A 61 -14.36 0.80 -6.02
C PHE A 61 -13.97 0.49 -4.57
N ALA A 62 -12.68 0.62 -4.23
CA ALA A 62 -12.19 0.43 -2.86
C ALA A 62 -12.84 1.43 -1.88
N LEU A 63 -13.00 2.69 -2.30
CA LEU A 63 -13.72 3.70 -1.53
C LEU A 63 -15.17 3.28 -1.25
N GLY A 64 -15.86 2.79 -2.27
CA GLY A 64 -17.22 2.26 -2.14
C GLY A 64 -17.31 1.11 -1.16
N MET A 65 -16.35 0.17 -1.19
CA MET A 65 -16.27 -0.92 -0.21
C MET A 65 -16.13 -0.38 1.22
N SER A 66 -15.23 0.58 1.44
CA SER A 66 -15.03 1.20 2.76
C SER A 66 -16.25 1.99 3.24
N LYS A 67 -17.04 2.55 2.32
CA LYS A 67 -18.25 3.30 2.64
C LYS A 67 -19.39 2.42 3.17
N VAL A 68 -19.46 1.16 2.76
CA VAL A 68 -20.56 0.25 3.15
C VAL A 68 -20.50 -0.12 4.63
N ASP A 69 -19.31 -0.38 5.17
CA ASP A 69 -19.15 -0.93 6.51
C ASP A 69 -18.12 -0.20 7.39
N LEU A 70 -17.53 0.86 6.85
CA LEU A 70 -16.50 1.67 7.51
C LEU A 70 -15.25 0.87 7.93
N GLN A 71 -14.98 -0.27 7.23
CA GLN A 71 -13.78 -1.07 7.43
C GLN A 71 -12.68 -0.68 6.44
N PRO A 72 -11.40 -0.83 6.82
CA PRO A 72 -10.30 -0.44 5.96
C PRO A 72 -10.19 -1.35 4.72
N THR A 73 -10.02 -0.73 3.56
CA THR A 73 -9.77 -1.43 2.30
C THR A 73 -8.34 -1.13 1.83
N ILE A 74 -7.58 -2.18 1.54
CA ILE A 74 -6.26 -2.07 0.93
C ILE A 74 -6.43 -1.73 -0.56
N LEU A 75 -5.68 -0.76 -1.03
CA LEU A 75 -5.63 -0.35 -2.44
C LEU A 75 -4.18 -0.42 -2.91
N LEU A 76 -3.88 -1.35 -3.83
CA LEU A 76 -2.51 -1.62 -4.28
C LEU A 76 -2.30 -1.25 -5.75
N CYS A 77 -1.26 -0.47 -6.04
CA CYS A 77 -0.77 -0.24 -7.40
C CYS A 77 0.75 -0.36 -7.53
N THR A 78 1.19 -0.35 -8.78
CA THR A 78 2.60 -0.28 -9.15
C THR A 78 3.15 1.15 -9.01
N SER A 79 4.41 1.37 -9.38
CA SER A 79 5.08 2.68 -9.30
C SER A 79 4.66 3.65 -10.40
N GLY A 80 5.01 4.92 -10.21
CA GLY A 80 4.79 5.97 -11.19
C GLY A 80 3.37 6.51 -11.18
N THR A 81 2.86 6.92 -12.34
CA THR A 81 1.55 7.57 -12.48
C THR A 81 0.36 6.69 -12.07
N ALA A 82 0.53 5.39 -11.89
CA ALA A 82 -0.48 4.51 -11.29
C ALA A 82 -0.97 5.07 -9.95
N ALA A 83 -0.03 5.43 -9.07
CA ALA A 83 -0.36 6.04 -7.78
C ALA A 83 -1.11 7.38 -7.92
N ALA A 84 -0.77 8.18 -8.93
CA ALA A 84 -1.45 9.47 -9.17
C ALA A 84 -2.92 9.30 -9.57
N ASN A 85 -3.29 8.20 -10.22
CA ASN A 85 -4.68 7.90 -10.56
C ASN A 85 -5.55 7.60 -9.33
N TYR A 86 -4.97 7.29 -8.18
CA TYR A 86 -5.70 7.13 -6.93
C TYR A 86 -6.07 8.46 -6.25
N TYR A 87 -5.42 9.55 -6.63
CA TYR A 87 -5.53 10.84 -5.95
C TYR A 87 -6.96 11.33 -5.76
N PRO A 88 -7.87 11.30 -6.77
CA PRO A 88 -9.25 11.75 -6.58
C PRO A 88 -10.00 10.97 -5.51
N ALA A 89 -9.81 9.66 -5.44
CA ALA A 89 -10.47 8.82 -4.43
C ALA A 89 -9.85 9.01 -3.03
N VAL A 90 -8.55 9.33 -2.94
CA VAL A 90 -7.88 9.67 -1.68
C VAL A 90 -8.44 10.97 -1.11
N CYS A 91 -8.63 12.00 -1.96
CA CYS A 91 -9.28 13.25 -1.55
C CYS A 91 -10.70 13.02 -1.04
N GLU A 92 -11.48 12.19 -1.75
CA GLU A 92 -12.84 11.85 -1.35
C GLU A 92 -12.86 11.03 -0.05
N ALA A 93 -11.90 10.12 0.14
CA ALA A 93 -11.78 9.34 1.38
C ALA A 93 -11.46 10.23 2.59
N GLU A 94 -10.60 11.23 2.42
CA GLU A 94 -10.30 12.22 3.45
C GLU A 94 -11.53 13.06 3.78
N ALA A 95 -12.17 13.65 2.76
CA ALA A 95 -13.33 14.52 2.94
C ALA A 95 -14.54 13.81 3.57
N THR A 96 -14.67 12.49 3.33
CA THR A 96 -15.79 11.68 3.83
C THR A 96 -15.43 10.79 5.02
N ASN A 97 -14.21 10.92 5.56
CA ASN A 97 -13.71 10.17 6.71
C ASN A 97 -13.79 8.64 6.50
N LEU A 98 -13.37 8.15 5.33
CA LEU A 98 -13.36 6.73 5.00
C LEU A 98 -11.96 6.13 5.11
N PRO A 99 -11.80 4.96 5.77
CA PRO A 99 -10.50 4.34 5.96
C PRO A 99 -10.04 3.67 4.66
N LEU A 100 -8.97 4.19 4.07
CA LEU A 100 -8.31 3.62 2.89
C LEU A 100 -6.83 3.40 3.19
N ILE A 101 -6.30 2.22 2.85
CA ILE A 101 -4.88 1.91 3.02
C ILE A 101 -4.25 1.84 1.62
N VAL A 102 -3.58 2.91 1.22
CA VAL A 102 -2.96 3.01 -0.11
C VAL A 102 -1.55 2.44 -0.05
N LEU A 103 -1.35 1.28 -0.68
CA LEU A 103 -0.05 0.65 -0.88
C LEU A 103 0.48 1.01 -2.26
N THR A 104 1.57 1.79 -2.30
CA THR A 104 2.24 2.15 -3.54
C THR A 104 3.59 1.46 -3.62
N ALA A 105 3.78 0.59 -4.63
CA ALA A 105 5.11 0.08 -4.92
C ALA A 105 5.94 1.18 -5.57
N ASP A 106 7.22 1.31 -5.19
CA ASP A 106 8.08 2.38 -5.67
C ASP A 106 9.46 1.88 -6.09
N ARG A 107 10.18 2.73 -6.80
CA ARG A 107 11.60 2.56 -7.08
C ARG A 107 12.41 2.71 -5.79
N PRO A 108 13.48 1.94 -5.62
CA PRO A 108 14.39 2.15 -4.50
C PRO A 108 15.06 3.53 -4.60
N PRO A 109 15.54 4.10 -3.48
CA PRO A 109 16.01 5.48 -3.40
C PRO A 109 17.06 5.84 -4.46
N GLU A 110 17.96 4.91 -4.82
CA GLU A 110 19.04 5.11 -5.82
C GLU A 110 18.52 5.31 -7.26
N LEU A 111 17.28 4.96 -7.53
CA LEU A 111 16.64 5.14 -8.84
C LEU A 111 15.71 6.35 -8.90
N ARG A 112 15.63 7.13 -7.84
CA ARG A 112 14.80 8.34 -7.79
C ARG A 112 15.59 9.55 -8.29
N GLY A 113 14.95 10.43 -9.05
CA GLY A 113 15.57 11.66 -9.55
C GLY A 113 16.65 11.51 -10.62
N VAL A 114 16.87 10.29 -11.13
CA VAL A 114 17.88 9.98 -12.15
C VAL A 114 17.28 9.64 -13.52
N GLY A 115 16.01 9.98 -13.75
CA GLY A 115 15.31 9.69 -15.01
C GLY A 115 14.93 8.22 -15.21
N ALA A 116 14.87 7.42 -14.16
CA ALA A 116 14.44 6.03 -14.25
C ALA A 116 12.99 5.94 -14.78
N PRO A 117 12.69 4.99 -15.70
CA PRO A 117 11.34 4.84 -16.22
C PRO A 117 10.32 4.56 -15.09
N GLN A 118 9.11 5.13 -15.21
CA GLN A 118 8.00 4.90 -14.28
C GLN A 118 8.39 5.22 -12.83
N ALA A 119 9.14 6.33 -12.64
CA ALA A 119 9.54 6.88 -11.36
C ALA A 119 9.02 8.30 -11.22
N MET A 120 8.49 8.64 -10.05
CA MET A 120 8.06 9.98 -9.67
C MET A 120 8.17 10.14 -8.15
N ASP A 121 8.01 11.35 -7.63
CA ASP A 121 7.89 11.54 -6.18
C ASP A 121 6.53 10.99 -5.70
N GLN A 122 6.57 9.82 -5.05
CA GLN A 122 5.40 9.17 -4.46
C GLN A 122 5.26 9.49 -2.97
N GLN A 123 6.33 9.99 -2.32
CA GLN A 123 6.33 10.28 -0.88
C GLN A 123 5.41 11.46 -0.55
N ASN A 124 5.37 12.46 -1.41
CA ASN A 124 4.56 13.67 -1.20
C ASN A 124 3.30 13.70 -2.07
N LEU A 125 3.01 12.61 -2.78
CA LEU A 125 1.97 12.58 -3.79
C LEU A 125 0.59 12.99 -3.26
N TYR A 126 0.22 12.49 -2.10
CA TYR A 126 -1.10 12.78 -1.50
C TYR A 126 -1.05 13.91 -0.46
N ALA A 127 0.12 14.41 -0.11
CA ALA A 127 0.34 15.55 0.79
C ALA A 127 -0.56 15.50 2.04
N SER A 128 -1.38 16.53 2.24
CA SER A 128 -2.29 16.64 3.39
C SER A 128 -3.53 15.75 3.31
N HIS A 129 -3.77 15.08 2.17
CA HIS A 129 -4.95 14.24 1.97
C HIS A 129 -4.82 12.84 2.56
N VAL A 130 -3.69 12.52 3.20
CA VAL A 130 -3.52 11.29 3.98
C VAL A 130 -3.20 11.62 5.42
N LYS A 131 -3.80 10.89 6.37
CA LYS A 131 -3.56 11.06 7.81
C LYS A 131 -2.14 10.69 8.21
N LYS A 132 -1.55 9.74 7.51
CA LYS A 132 -0.18 9.26 7.72
C LYS A 132 0.39 8.73 6.41
N MET A 133 1.63 9.08 6.14
CA MET A 133 2.46 8.47 5.11
C MET A 133 3.65 7.80 5.77
N VAL A 134 3.96 6.59 5.31
CA VAL A 134 5.17 5.85 5.71
C VAL A 134 5.95 5.44 4.48
N GLU A 135 7.21 5.84 4.42
CA GLU A 135 8.19 5.27 3.50
C GLU A 135 8.80 4.04 4.16
N MET A 136 8.58 2.88 3.55
CA MET A 136 9.13 1.63 4.04
C MET A 136 10.61 1.50 3.65
N THR A 137 11.41 0.94 4.54
CA THR A 137 12.82 0.65 4.25
C THR A 137 12.95 -0.38 3.13
N VAL A 138 14.06 -0.34 2.41
CA VAL A 138 14.41 -1.43 1.49
C VAL A 138 14.58 -2.72 2.29
N PRO A 139 14.01 -3.86 1.81
CA PRO A 139 14.14 -5.14 2.51
C PRO A 139 15.59 -5.60 2.64
N GLU A 140 16.01 -5.91 3.84
CA GLU A 140 17.32 -6.49 4.16
C GLU A 140 17.16 -7.69 5.10
N ASN A 141 18.17 -8.55 5.16
CA ASN A 141 18.16 -9.74 6.01
C ASN A 141 18.44 -9.38 7.49
N ASP A 142 17.53 -8.64 8.10
CA ASP A 142 17.56 -8.25 9.50
C ASP A 142 16.20 -8.51 10.17
N PRO A 143 16.14 -9.33 11.24
CA PRO A 143 14.92 -9.55 12.00
C PRO A 143 14.28 -8.28 12.59
N ALA A 144 15.07 -7.22 12.82
CA ALA A 144 14.53 -5.95 13.28
C ALA A 144 13.67 -5.29 12.18
N LEU A 145 14.05 -5.44 10.91
CA LEU A 145 13.28 -4.91 9.78
C LEU A 145 11.97 -5.66 9.55
N LEU A 146 11.90 -6.95 9.85
CA LEU A 146 10.64 -7.70 9.82
C LEU A 146 9.66 -7.16 10.88
N ARG A 147 10.14 -6.92 12.10
CA ARG A 147 9.33 -6.29 13.16
C ARG A 147 8.91 -4.87 12.77
N TYR A 148 9.83 -4.09 12.21
CA TYR A 148 9.55 -2.76 11.69
C TYR A 148 8.44 -2.80 10.63
N SER A 149 8.55 -3.69 9.63
CA SER A 149 7.57 -3.85 8.55
C SER A 149 6.17 -4.16 9.11
N PHE A 150 6.08 -5.13 10.03
CA PHE A 150 4.83 -5.46 10.70
C PHE A 150 4.22 -4.26 11.42
N TRP A 151 5.00 -3.58 12.27
CA TRP A 151 4.48 -2.50 13.11
C TRP A 151 4.14 -1.24 12.32
N GLN A 152 4.88 -0.91 11.26
CA GLN A 152 4.53 0.22 10.39
C GLN A 152 3.19 -0.04 9.67
N ALA A 153 3.00 -1.23 9.11
CA ALA A 153 1.76 -1.59 8.47
C ALA A 153 0.57 -1.61 9.46
N ALA A 154 0.76 -2.20 10.64
CA ALA A 154 -0.27 -2.24 11.68
C ALA A 154 -0.65 -0.83 12.17
N THR A 155 0.35 0.00 12.49
CA THR A 155 0.09 1.37 13.00
C THR A 155 -0.55 2.27 11.95
N CYS A 156 -0.18 2.15 10.66
CA CYS A 156 -0.87 2.85 9.58
C CYS A 156 -2.33 2.42 9.47
N THR A 157 -2.60 1.12 9.52
CA THR A 157 -3.97 0.59 9.46
C THR A 157 -4.82 1.06 10.64
N ILE A 158 -4.24 1.08 11.85
CA ILE A 158 -4.91 1.63 13.04
C ILE A 158 -5.18 3.12 12.85
N GLU A 159 -4.22 3.88 12.32
CA GLU A 159 -4.38 5.31 12.10
C GLU A 159 -5.50 5.63 11.10
N ALA A 160 -5.65 4.82 10.03
CA ALA A 160 -6.76 4.97 9.10
C ALA A 160 -8.13 4.83 9.78
N GLN A 161 -8.21 4.02 10.83
CA GLN A 161 -9.46 3.70 11.54
C GLN A 161 -9.76 4.61 12.73
N LYS A 162 -8.77 5.35 13.25
CA LYS A 162 -8.99 6.34 14.32
C LYS A 162 -9.88 7.48 13.85
N GLN A 163 -10.76 7.95 14.71
CA GLN A 163 -11.62 9.09 14.43
C GLN A 163 -10.84 10.43 14.39
N PRO A 164 -11.11 11.29 13.42
CA PRO A 164 -11.86 11.00 12.19
C PRO A 164 -11.13 9.97 11.35
N LYS A 165 -11.87 8.97 10.80
CA LYS A 165 -11.27 7.97 9.90
C LYS A 165 -10.75 8.67 8.63
N GLY A 166 -9.84 8.03 7.91
CA GLY A 166 -9.31 8.62 6.69
C GLY A 166 -8.24 7.76 6.03
N PRO A 167 -7.77 8.18 4.85
CA PRO A 167 -6.76 7.43 4.11
C PRO A 167 -5.38 7.54 4.74
N VAL A 168 -4.56 6.51 4.52
CA VAL A 168 -3.13 6.45 4.83
C VAL A 168 -2.37 5.93 3.62
N GLN A 169 -1.08 6.26 3.53
CA GLN A 169 -0.19 5.75 2.49
C GLN A 169 0.97 4.96 3.10
N ILE A 170 1.25 3.81 2.51
CA ILE A 170 2.47 3.04 2.75
C ILE A 170 3.19 2.91 1.40
N ASN A 171 4.32 3.59 1.26
CA ASN A 171 5.15 3.53 0.06
C ASN A 171 6.24 2.47 0.24
N LEU A 172 6.30 1.50 -0.68
CA LEU A 172 7.19 0.35 -0.56
C LEU A 172 8.26 0.41 -1.64
N SER A 173 9.48 0.68 -1.23
CA SER A 173 10.67 0.62 -2.09
C SER A 173 11.03 -0.83 -2.37
N LEU A 174 10.62 -1.34 -3.53
CA LEU A 174 10.86 -2.72 -3.93
C LEU A 174 11.98 -2.80 -4.98
N ILE A 175 13.01 -3.57 -4.67
CA ILE A 175 14.10 -3.86 -5.61
C ILE A 175 13.57 -4.87 -6.64
N HIS A 176 13.88 -4.64 -7.93
CA HIS A 176 13.71 -5.65 -8.95
C HIS A 176 14.73 -6.76 -8.71
N ILE A 177 14.25 -7.96 -8.57
CA ILE A 177 15.05 -9.18 -8.58
C ILE A 177 14.98 -9.76 -9.98
#